data_5eb2caaa3b310302cf5db9646f019e25
#
_entry.id   5eb2caaa3b310302cf5db9646f019e25
#
_cell.length_a   1.000
_cell.length_b   1.000
_cell.length_c   1.000
_cell.angle_alpha   90.00
_cell.angle_beta   90.00
_cell.angle_gamma   90.00
#
_symmetry.space_group_name_H-M   'P 1'
#
loop_
_entity.id
_entity.type
_entity.pdbx_description
1 polymer ?
#
loop_
_entity_poly.entity_id
_entity_poly.type
_entity_poly.pdbx_seq_one_letter_code
_entity_poly.pdbx_strand_id
1 'polypeptide(L)'
;MIFIETSVFTKEIRDLLPDEHYRRLQAALMLRPDAGDLIQGGGGLRKIRWSQPGRVKRGALRVIYYWDQPETIFMLMAFCKSEKVDLTPGQLRQLRNLMKEWLS
;
A
#
# COMPACT_ATOMS: atom_id res chain seq x y z
N MET A 1 -13.13 8.79 -5.22
CA MET A 1 -11.81 8.44 -4.65
C MET A 1 -10.80 8.31 -5.77
N ILE A 2 -9.69 8.96 -5.63
CA ILE A 2 -8.61 8.93 -6.62
C ILE A 2 -7.46 8.08 -6.07
N PHE A 3 -6.98 7.13 -6.87
CA PHE A 3 -5.81 6.31 -6.52
C PHE A 3 -4.65 6.73 -7.41
N ILE A 4 -3.57 7.18 -6.80
CA ILE A 4 -2.34 7.54 -7.49
C ILE A 4 -1.28 6.51 -7.15
N GLU A 5 -0.73 5.85 -8.16
CA GLU A 5 0.26 4.79 -7.98
C GLU A 5 1.66 5.29 -8.30
N THR A 6 2.64 4.89 -7.49
CA THR A 6 4.04 5.02 -7.90
C THR A 6 4.31 4.02 -9.02
N SER A 7 5.31 4.28 -9.84
CA SER A 7 5.71 3.33 -10.87
C SER A 7 6.18 1.99 -10.25
N VAL A 8 6.81 2.06 -9.09
CA VAL A 8 7.23 0.86 -8.35
C VAL A 8 6.00 0.06 -7.93
N PHE A 9 5.00 0.72 -7.36
CA PHE A 9 3.77 0.04 -6.94
C PHE A 9 3.06 -0.61 -8.12
N THR A 10 2.91 0.12 -9.22
CA THR A 10 2.22 -0.41 -10.42
C THR A 10 2.87 -1.70 -10.89
N LYS A 11 4.18 -1.73 -10.92
CA LYS A 11 4.92 -2.91 -11.33
C LYS A 11 4.75 -4.07 -10.35
N GLU A 12 4.87 -3.77 -9.06
CA GLU A 12 4.76 -4.79 -8.01
C GLU A 12 3.37 -5.40 -7.95
N ILE A 13 2.34 -4.57 -8.01
CA ILE A 13 0.97 -5.06 -7.86
C ILE A 13 0.54 -5.95 -9.03
N ARG A 14 1.02 -5.68 -10.23
CA ARG A 14 0.75 -6.52 -11.40
C ARG A 14 1.27 -7.94 -11.22
N ASP A 15 2.43 -8.07 -10.58
CA ASP A 15 3.04 -9.38 -10.34
C ASP A 15 2.38 -10.11 -9.17
N LEU A 16 1.80 -9.37 -8.22
CA LEU A 16 1.32 -9.94 -6.98
C LEU A 16 -0.18 -10.23 -6.96
N LEU A 17 -0.98 -9.47 -7.72
CA LEU A 17 -2.43 -9.55 -7.69
C LEU A 17 -3.03 -9.51 -9.09
N PRO A 18 -3.97 -10.40 -9.41
CA PRO A 18 -4.83 -10.21 -10.59
C PRO A 18 -5.61 -8.91 -10.47
N ASP A 19 -5.91 -8.28 -11.62
CA ASP A 19 -6.63 -7.00 -11.66
C ASP A 19 -7.94 -7.03 -10.88
N GLU A 20 -8.67 -8.12 -10.96
CA GLU A 20 -9.93 -8.26 -10.26
C GLU A 20 -9.76 -8.17 -8.74
N HIS A 21 -8.71 -8.76 -8.21
CA HIS A 21 -8.41 -8.71 -6.78
C HIS A 21 -7.91 -7.33 -6.37
N TYR A 22 -7.17 -6.67 -7.24
CA TYR A 22 -6.74 -5.31 -6.97
C TYR A 22 -7.94 -4.36 -6.90
N ARG A 23 -8.94 -4.55 -7.75
CA ARG A 23 -10.18 -3.77 -7.68
C ARG A 23 -10.89 -3.95 -6.34
N ARG A 24 -10.87 -5.17 -5.80
CA ARG A 24 -11.45 -5.43 -4.47
C ARG A 24 -10.70 -4.69 -3.37
N LEU A 25 -9.37 -4.66 -3.45
CA LEU A 25 -8.57 -3.89 -2.51
C LEU A 25 -8.91 -2.40 -2.60
N GLN A 26 -8.99 -1.87 -3.81
CA GLN A 26 -9.37 -0.47 -4.01
C GLN A 26 -10.76 -0.19 -3.46
N ALA A 27 -11.73 -1.08 -3.70
CA ALA A 27 -13.08 -0.93 -3.17
C ALA A 27 -13.09 -0.92 -1.63
N ALA A 28 -12.30 -1.77 -1.00
CA ALA A 28 -12.19 -1.80 0.45
C ALA A 28 -11.62 -0.50 0.99
N LEU A 29 -10.62 0.07 0.33
CA LEU A 29 -10.03 1.35 0.73
C LEU A 29 -10.96 2.53 0.46
N MET A 30 -11.82 2.43 -0.56
CA MET A 30 -12.84 3.46 -0.79
C MET A 30 -13.85 3.52 0.35
N LEU A 31 -14.20 2.36 0.90
CA LEU A 31 -15.12 2.29 2.04
C LEU A 31 -14.45 2.71 3.34
N ARG A 32 -13.20 2.33 3.54
CA ARG A 32 -12.46 2.64 4.75
C ARG A 32 -11.01 3.00 4.41
N PRO A 33 -10.77 4.27 4.07
CA PRO A 33 -9.40 4.70 3.75
C PRO A 33 -8.43 4.53 4.93
N ASP A 34 -8.93 4.47 6.14
CA ASP A 34 -8.16 4.25 7.37
C ASP A 34 -8.03 2.79 7.77
N ALA A 35 -8.39 1.85 6.88
CA ALA A 35 -8.35 0.43 7.19
C ALA A 35 -6.95 -0.08 7.54
N GLY A 36 -5.91 0.46 6.90
CA GLY A 36 -4.54 0.10 7.22
C GLY A 36 -4.06 0.77 8.49
N ASP A 37 -3.15 0.10 9.19
CA ASP A 37 -2.58 0.63 10.43
C ASP A 37 -1.54 1.69 10.14
N LEU A 38 -1.54 2.75 10.95
CA LEU A 38 -0.50 3.76 10.87
C LEU A 38 0.86 3.15 11.20
N ILE A 39 1.85 3.46 10.37
CA ILE A 39 3.22 3.01 10.59
C ILE A 39 3.90 3.97 11.55
N GLN A 40 4.46 3.44 12.62
CA GLN A 40 5.20 4.24 13.60
C GLN A 40 6.36 4.97 12.92
N GLY A 41 6.42 6.28 13.12
CA GLY A 41 7.42 7.10 12.47
C GLY A 41 7.19 7.33 10.99
N GLY A 42 6.01 6.94 10.45
CA GLY A 42 5.73 7.02 9.04
C GLY A 42 5.17 8.34 8.54
N GLY A 43 4.83 9.26 9.45
CA GLY A 43 4.30 10.57 9.02
C GLY A 43 2.95 10.49 8.31
N GLY A 44 2.12 9.50 8.65
CA GLY A 44 0.82 9.29 8.02
C GLY A 44 0.76 8.10 7.08
N LEU A 45 1.88 7.46 6.81
CA LEU A 45 1.90 6.23 6.02
C LEU A 45 1.14 5.12 6.74
N ARG A 46 0.42 4.32 5.97
CA ARG A 46 -0.35 3.19 6.48
C ARG A 46 0.06 1.90 5.79
N LYS A 47 -0.12 0.79 6.51
CA LYS A 47 0.15 -0.54 5.99
C LYS A 47 -1.11 -1.37 6.13
N ILE A 48 -1.62 -1.88 5.01
CA ILE A 48 -2.76 -2.79 5.03
C ILE A 48 -2.30 -4.20 4.65
N ARG A 49 -2.84 -5.18 5.35
CA ARG A 49 -2.64 -6.59 5.04
C ARG A 49 -3.83 -7.03 4.19
N TRP A 50 -3.53 -7.61 3.04
CA TRP A 50 -4.55 -8.06 2.11
C TRP A 50 -4.38 -9.53 1.82
N SER A 51 -5.38 -10.32 2.15
CA SER A 51 -5.36 -11.76 1.92
C SER A 51 -6.27 -12.12 0.76
N GLN A 52 -5.76 -12.98 -0.14
CA GLN A 52 -6.57 -13.52 -1.22
C GLN A 52 -7.10 -14.89 -0.85
N PRO A 53 -8.38 -15.17 -1.09
CA PRO A 53 -8.90 -16.52 -0.96
C PRO A 53 -8.12 -17.48 -1.87
N GLY A 54 -7.69 -18.62 -1.33
CA GLY A 54 -7.00 -19.65 -2.09
C GLY A 54 -5.50 -19.45 -2.33
N ARG A 55 -4.91 -18.35 -1.88
CA ARG A 55 -3.47 -18.11 -2.04
C ARG A 55 -2.74 -18.10 -0.70
N VAL A 56 -2.83 -19.21 0.00
CA VAL A 56 -2.27 -19.34 1.36
C VAL A 56 -0.75 -19.40 1.36
N LYS A 57 -0.12 -19.84 0.26
CA LYS A 57 1.32 -20.13 0.23
C LYS A 57 2.22 -18.91 0.27
N ARG A 58 1.73 -17.74 -0.12
CA ARG A 58 2.53 -16.52 -0.17
C ARG A 58 2.34 -15.60 1.02
N GLY A 59 1.50 -16.02 1.97
CA GLY A 59 1.13 -15.16 3.07
C GLY A 59 0.32 -13.96 2.61
N ALA A 60 0.06 -13.05 3.52
CA ALA A 60 -0.70 -11.85 3.19
C ALA A 60 0.15 -10.87 2.40
N LEU A 61 -0.46 -10.26 1.42
CA LEU A 61 0.10 -9.11 0.73
C LEU A 61 0.14 -7.92 1.70
N ARG A 62 1.22 -7.17 1.66
CA ARG A 62 1.34 -5.91 2.38
C ARG A 62 1.31 -4.78 1.38
N VAL A 63 0.47 -3.77 1.63
CA VAL A 63 0.42 -2.57 0.80
C VAL A 63 0.67 -1.35 1.68
N ILE A 64 1.64 -0.55 1.27
CA ILE A 64 1.96 0.71 1.92
C ILE A 64 1.28 1.81 1.12
N TYR A 65 0.48 2.63 1.81
CA TYR A 65 -0.25 3.71 1.16
C TYR A 65 -0.32 4.93 2.06
N TYR A 66 -0.73 6.04 1.49
CA TYR A 66 -0.95 7.28 2.21
C TYR A 66 -2.33 7.82 1.82
N TRP A 67 -3.16 8.07 2.82
CA TRP A 67 -4.48 8.66 2.59
C TRP A 67 -4.38 10.17 2.72
N ASP A 68 -4.46 10.86 1.58
CA ASP A 68 -4.55 12.33 1.53
C ASP A 68 -6.02 12.69 1.51
N GLN A 69 -6.52 13.03 2.69
CA GLN A 69 -7.95 13.25 2.90
C GLN A 69 -8.47 14.42 2.07
N PRO A 70 -9.73 14.37 1.61
CA PRO A 70 -10.66 13.25 1.80
C PRO A 70 -10.65 12.20 0.69
N GLU A 71 -10.13 12.51 -0.49
CA GLU A 71 -10.46 11.75 -1.70
C GLU A 71 -9.29 11.05 -2.39
N THR A 72 -8.07 11.24 -1.94
CA THR A 72 -6.91 10.72 -2.66
C THR A 72 -6.15 9.71 -1.82
N ILE A 73 -5.80 8.58 -2.44
CA ILE A 73 -4.91 7.59 -1.83
C ILE A 73 -3.72 7.40 -2.75
N PHE A 74 -2.53 7.57 -2.18
CA PHE A 74 -1.27 7.28 -2.87
C PHE A 74 -0.86 5.85 -2.56
N MET A 75 -0.80 5.00 -3.59
CA MET A 75 -0.37 3.62 -3.47
C MET A 75 1.13 3.57 -3.72
N LEU A 76 1.90 3.23 -2.70
CA LEU A 76 3.33 3.48 -2.71
C LEU A 76 4.19 2.25 -2.92
N MET A 77 3.82 1.12 -2.31
CA MET A 77 4.63 -0.08 -2.35
C MET A 77 3.78 -1.30 -2.01
N ALA A 78 4.08 -2.43 -2.64
CA ALA A 78 3.41 -3.71 -2.35
C ALA A 78 4.44 -4.83 -2.28
N PHE A 79 4.29 -5.72 -1.31
CA PHE A 79 5.19 -6.86 -1.16
C PHE A 79 4.50 -7.99 -0.41
N CYS A 80 4.98 -9.21 -0.62
CA CYS A 80 4.53 -10.38 0.12
C CYS A 80 5.40 -10.58 1.35
N LYS A 81 4.78 -11.02 2.44
CA LYS A 81 5.51 -11.32 3.68
C LYS A 81 6.60 -12.37 3.46
N SER A 82 6.40 -13.31 2.55
CA SER A 82 7.38 -14.35 2.26
C SER A 82 8.66 -13.81 1.62
N GLU A 83 8.58 -12.67 0.95
CA GLU A 83 9.73 -12.05 0.29
C GLU A 83 10.41 -11.01 1.17
N LYS A 84 9.62 -10.41 2.06
CA LYS A 84 10.08 -9.30 2.88
C LYS A 84 9.20 -9.21 4.12
N VAL A 85 9.81 -9.08 5.28
CA VAL A 85 9.06 -9.03 6.53
C VAL A 85 8.41 -7.67 6.75
N ASP A 86 9.15 -6.59 6.48
CA ASP A 86 8.64 -5.23 6.66
C ASP A 86 9.54 -4.23 5.94
N LEU A 87 9.14 -2.96 5.97
CA LEU A 87 9.96 -1.87 5.46
C LEU A 87 11.24 -1.71 6.28
N THR A 88 12.36 -1.48 5.59
CA THR A 88 13.57 -1.06 6.28
C THR A 88 13.43 0.41 6.70
N PRO A 89 14.18 0.86 7.72
CA PRO A 89 14.17 2.28 8.10
C PRO A 89 14.50 3.22 6.93
N GLY A 90 15.41 2.80 6.05
CA GLY A 90 15.76 3.58 4.87
C GLY A 90 14.62 3.72 3.89
N GLN A 91 13.89 2.62 3.64
CA GLN A 91 12.72 2.65 2.77
C GLN A 91 11.61 3.52 3.34
N LEU A 92 11.38 3.42 4.63
CA LEU A 92 10.37 4.26 5.30
C LEU A 92 10.72 5.74 5.13
N ARG A 93 11.98 6.09 5.31
CA ARG A 93 12.44 7.46 5.13
C ARG A 93 12.23 7.95 3.70
N GLN A 94 12.56 7.10 2.72
CA GLN A 94 12.37 7.45 1.31
C GLN A 94 10.90 7.71 0.98
N LEU A 95 10.00 6.87 1.49
CA LEU A 95 8.57 7.05 1.27
C LEU A 95 8.04 8.31 1.95
N ARG A 96 8.51 8.59 3.15
CA ARG A 96 8.14 9.84 3.83
C ARG A 96 8.58 11.07 3.05
N ASN A 97 9.80 11.04 2.54
CA ASN A 97 10.34 12.14 1.75
C ASN A 97 9.57 12.33 0.45
N LEU A 98 9.21 11.23 -0.21
CA LEU A 98 8.39 11.27 -1.41
C LEU A 98 7.05 11.95 -1.13
N MET A 99 6.40 11.59 -0.04
CA MET A 99 5.12 12.19 0.32
C MET A 99 5.23 13.66 0.65
N LYS A 100 6.30 14.08 1.32
CA LYS A 100 6.54 15.49 1.57
C LYS A 100 6.63 16.28 0.25
N GLU A 101 7.30 15.73 -0.74
CA GLU A 101 7.41 16.34 -2.06
C GLU A 101 6.04 16.43 -2.75
N TRP A 102 5.31 15.34 -2.75
CA TRP A 102 4.04 15.26 -3.48
C TRP A 102 2.92 16.09 -2.84
N LEU A 103 2.97 16.27 -1.53
CA LEU A 103 1.94 17.00 -0.79
C LEU A 103 2.27 18.50 -0.64
N SER A 104 3.47 18.91 -0.97
CA SER A 104 3.88 20.31 -0.84
C SER A 104 3.37 21.18 -1.99
#